data_c20dbaee67cc0699f15157aabfd6424f
#
_entry.id   c20dbaee67cc0699f15157aabfd6424f
#
_cell.length_a   1.000
_cell.length_b   1.000
_cell.length_c   1.000
_cell.angle_alpha   90.00
_cell.angle_beta   90.00
_cell.angle_gamma   90.00
#
_symmetry.space_group_name_H-M   'P 1'
#
loop_
_entity.id
_entity.type
_entity.pdbx_description
1 polymer ?
#
loop_
_entity_poly.entity_id
_entity_poly.type
_entity_poly.pdbx_seq_one_letter_code
_entity_poly.pdbx_strand_id
1 'polypeptide(L)'
;VALAIRYAVDNGAKVLNMSFGKDYAENSAEVISAIRYAEKKDVLLVHAAGNDGKNVDVEPKFPTSIYPSMSERFSNWLDIGAATRFEKPQYKKEKREKFYQIWKKRKQVKTYSGRAASFSNYGKTKVDVFAPGKEIYSTVPQSDYATYQGTSMAAPMVAGVAALLKSYFPNLTMMEIRSIILDSAI
;
A
#
# COMPACT_ATOMS: atom_id res chain seq x y z
N VAL A 1 -11.74 -0.68 15.98
CA VAL A 1 -10.37 -0.81 15.44
C VAL A 1 -9.42 -1.24 16.55
N ALA A 2 -9.29 -0.47 17.65
CA ALA A 2 -8.33 -0.76 18.73
C ALA A 2 -8.47 -2.18 19.32
N LEU A 3 -9.70 -2.59 19.67
CA LEU A 3 -9.97 -3.94 20.19
C LEU A 3 -9.60 -5.04 19.20
N ALA A 4 -9.88 -4.84 17.90
CA ALA A 4 -9.55 -5.82 16.87
C ALA A 4 -8.03 -5.97 16.67
N ILE A 5 -7.27 -4.87 16.72
CA ILE A 5 -5.80 -4.92 16.69
C ILE A 5 -5.26 -5.71 17.89
N ARG A 6 -5.69 -5.38 19.10
CA ARG A 6 -5.25 -6.09 20.32
C ARG A 6 -5.60 -7.57 20.25
N TYR A 7 -6.85 -7.89 19.92
CA TYR A 7 -7.30 -9.28 19.79
C TYR A 7 -6.42 -10.07 18.81
N ALA A 8 -6.15 -9.53 17.62
CA ALA A 8 -5.33 -10.20 16.62
C ALA A 8 -3.87 -10.41 17.12
N VAL A 9 -3.29 -9.39 17.75
CA VAL A 9 -1.94 -9.46 18.34
C VAL A 9 -1.88 -10.52 19.44
N ASP A 10 -2.85 -10.55 20.34
CA ASP A 10 -2.92 -11.49 21.47
C ASP A 10 -3.12 -12.94 20.98
N ASN A 11 -3.74 -13.12 19.82
CA ASN A 11 -3.88 -14.43 19.16
C ASN A 11 -2.74 -14.77 18.19
N GLY A 12 -1.61 -14.05 18.26
CA GLY A 12 -0.37 -14.42 17.56
C GLY A 12 -0.24 -13.96 16.12
N ALA A 13 -1.12 -13.08 15.64
CA ALA A 13 -0.99 -12.50 14.29
C ALA A 13 0.35 -11.75 14.16
N LYS A 14 1.02 -11.90 13.02
CA LYS A 14 2.26 -11.20 12.67
C LYS A 14 2.05 -10.10 11.64
N VAL A 15 1.02 -10.22 10.80
CA VAL A 15 0.64 -9.24 9.79
C VAL A 15 -0.86 -8.97 9.91
N LEU A 16 -1.24 -7.72 9.99
CA LEU A 16 -2.64 -7.28 10.00
C LEU A 16 -2.95 -6.50 8.72
N ASN A 17 -3.85 -7.03 7.89
CA ASN A 17 -4.38 -6.29 6.75
C ASN A 17 -5.56 -5.42 7.19
N MET A 18 -5.48 -4.12 6.90
CA MET A 18 -6.47 -3.11 7.27
C MET A 18 -7.01 -2.39 6.03
N SER A 19 -7.89 -3.06 5.28
CA SER A 19 -8.50 -2.53 4.05
C SER A 19 -9.72 -1.64 4.36
N PHE A 20 -9.58 -0.69 5.29
CA PHE A 20 -10.61 0.24 5.69
C PHE A 20 -10.02 1.60 6.10
N GLY A 21 -10.84 2.64 6.11
CA GLY A 21 -10.44 3.96 6.58
C GLY A 21 -11.62 4.93 6.64
N LYS A 22 -11.38 6.11 7.24
CA LYS A 22 -12.35 7.21 7.32
C LYS A 22 -11.63 8.57 7.31
N ASP A 23 -12.38 9.64 7.05
CA ASP A 23 -11.82 11.00 6.91
C ASP A 23 -11.52 11.69 8.24
N TYR A 24 -12.05 11.21 9.35
CA TYR A 24 -11.86 11.80 10.67
C TYR A 24 -11.63 10.75 11.73
N ALA A 25 -11.01 11.12 12.83
CA ALA A 25 -10.80 10.25 13.99
C ALA A 25 -11.34 10.93 15.25
N GLU A 26 -12.36 10.31 15.82
CA GLU A 26 -12.75 10.50 17.22
C GLU A 26 -11.94 9.51 18.06
N ASN A 27 -11.54 9.90 19.28
CA ASN A 27 -10.82 9.01 20.21
C ASN A 27 -9.60 8.29 19.60
N SER A 28 -8.72 9.06 18.96
CA SER A 28 -7.50 8.50 18.37
C SER A 28 -6.55 7.86 19.39
N ALA A 29 -6.61 8.25 20.66
CA ALA A 29 -5.71 7.77 21.71
C ALA A 29 -5.73 6.24 21.88
N GLU A 30 -6.92 5.63 21.87
CA GLU A 30 -7.06 4.18 21.98
C GLU A 30 -6.47 3.44 20.76
N VAL A 31 -6.68 3.99 19.56
CA VAL A 31 -6.14 3.42 18.32
C VAL A 31 -4.63 3.54 18.30
N ILE A 32 -4.07 4.71 18.66
CA ILE A 32 -2.63 4.94 18.82
C ILE A 32 -2.04 3.93 19.81
N SER A 33 -2.67 3.76 20.97
CA SER A 33 -2.23 2.80 21.99
C SER A 33 -2.25 1.35 21.46
N ALA A 34 -3.24 0.96 20.68
CA ALA A 34 -3.31 -0.37 20.09
C ALA A 34 -2.25 -0.60 19.00
N ILE A 35 -1.96 0.42 18.18
CA ILE A 35 -0.89 0.36 17.16
C ILE A 35 0.49 0.25 17.85
N ARG A 36 0.74 1.03 18.92
CA ARG A 36 1.97 0.93 19.72
C ARG A 36 2.10 -0.43 20.40
N TYR A 37 0.98 -1.02 20.82
CA TYR A 37 0.98 -2.38 21.34
C TYR A 37 1.40 -3.40 20.30
N ALA A 38 0.85 -3.33 19.09
CA ALA A 38 1.23 -4.16 17.95
C ALA A 38 2.73 -3.99 17.59
N GLU A 39 3.23 -2.74 17.59
CA GLU A 39 4.63 -2.41 17.34
C GLU A 39 5.56 -3.11 18.36
N LYS A 40 5.25 -3.04 19.66
CA LYS A 40 6.00 -3.71 20.72
C LYS A 40 5.96 -5.25 20.63
N LYS A 41 4.95 -5.81 20.00
CA LYS A 41 4.77 -7.25 19.78
C LYS A 41 5.29 -7.74 18.42
N ASP A 42 6.03 -6.89 17.70
CA ASP A 42 6.58 -7.18 16.37
C ASP A 42 5.49 -7.66 15.40
N VAL A 43 4.43 -6.84 15.25
CA VAL A 43 3.32 -7.09 14.33
C VAL A 43 3.25 -5.96 13.29
N LEU A 44 3.28 -6.29 12.01
CA LEU A 44 3.16 -5.35 10.89
C LEU A 44 1.70 -5.03 10.59
N LEU A 45 1.40 -3.75 10.45
CA LEU A 45 0.08 -3.26 10.01
C LEU A 45 0.17 -2.77 8.57
N VAL A 46 -0.63 -3.35 7.69
CA VAL A 46 -0.70 -3.01 6.25
C VAL A 46 -2.05 -2.37 5.99
N HIS A 47 -2.04 -1.08 5.67
CA HIS A 47 -3.25 -0.25 5.59
C HIS A 47 -3.49 0.26 4.16
N ALA A 48 -4.75 0.33 3.76
CA ALA A 48 -5.17 0.87 2.47
C ALA A 48 -5.21 2.40 2.51
N ALA A 49 -4.49 3.07 1.61
CA ALA A 49 -4.36 4.53 1.59
C ALA A 49 -5.66 5.29 1.29
N GLY A 50 -6.68 4.61 0.72
CA GLY A 50 -7.97 5.20 0.35
C GLY A 50 -8.12 5.46 -1.15
N ASN A 51 -9.37 5.75 -1.57
CA ASN A 51 -9.78 5.71 -2.97
C ASN A 51 -10.38 7.03 -3.49
N ASP A 52 -9.96 8.17 -2.96
CA ASP A 52 -10.54 9.49 -3.28
C ASP A 52 -9.67 10.32 -4.23
N GLY A 53 -8.53 9.77 -4.68
CA GLY A 53 -7.55 10.49 -5.51
C GLY A 53 -6.90 11.67 -4.80
N LYS A 54 -6.83 11.65 -3.47
CA LYS A 54 -6.37 12.76 -2.63
C LYS A 54 -4.92 12.60 -2.20
N ASN A 55 -4.28 13.74 -1.94
CA ASN A 55 -2.97 13.78 -1.29
C ASN A 55 -3.14 13.62 0.23
N VAL A 56 -2.82 12.43 0.74
CA VAL A 56 -2.95 12.12 2.18
C VAL A 56 -1.88 12.76 3.06
N ASP A 57 -0.85 13.36 2.48
CA ASP A 57 0.08 14.21 3.23
C ASP A 57 -0.62 15.50 3.73
N VAL A 58 -1.63 15.96 2.97
CA VAL A 58 -2.42 17.17 3.26
C VAL A 58 -3.76 16.81 3.92
N GLU A 59 -4.48 15.84 3.36
CA GLU A 59 -5.78 15.38 3.83
C GLU A 59 -5.67 13.94 4.37
N PRO A 60 -5.25 13.75 5.63
CA PRO A 60 -4.98 12.42 6.15
C PRO A 60 -6.25 11.56 6.27
N LYS A 61 -6.10 10.26 6.02
CA LYS A 61 -7.08 9.22 6.32
C LYS A 61 -6.75 8.56 7.65
N PHE A 62 -7.76 8.03 8.32
CA PHE A 62 -7.60 7.39 9.62
C PHE A 62 -8.10 5.92 9.60
N PRO A 63 -7.41 4.99 10.28
CA PRO A 63 -6.17 5.23 11.06
C PRO A 63 -5.01 5.66 10.14
N THR A 64 -3.93 6.19 10.68
CA THR A 64 -2.79 6.72 9.93
C THR A 64 -1.47 6.33 10.58
N SER A 65 -0.41 6.35 9.76
CA SER A 65 0.96 6.10 10.22
C SER A 65 1.51 7.13 11.20
N ILE A 66 0.95 8.35 11.20
CA ILE A 66 1.34 9.43 12.11
C ILE A 66 0.11 10.30 12.43
N TYR A 67 -0.11 10.56 13.70
CA TYR A 67 -1.17 11.46 14.19
C TYR A 67 -0.59 12.83 14.57
N PRO A 68 -1.39 13.90 14.53
CA PRO A 68 -0.91 15.26 14.89
C PRO A 68 -0.28 15.38 16.28
N SER A 69 -0.66 14.50 17.19
CA SER A 69 -0.13 14.43 18.56
C SER A 69 1.20 13.67 18.68
N MET A 70 1.75 13.16 17.57
CA MET A 70 2.96 12.33 17.57
C MET A 70 4.12 13.08 16.94
N SER A 71 5.32 12.86 17.48
CA SER A 71 6.59 13.35 16.92
C SER A 71 7.13 12.43 15.82
N GLU A 72 6.80 11.16 15.86
CA GLU A 72 7.33 10.14 14.99
C GLU A 72 6.24 9.22 14.45
N ARG A 73 6.47 8.71 13.24
CA ARG A 73 5.65 7.72 12.58
C ARG A 73 5.77 6.35 13.26
N PHE A 74 4.71 5.54 13.19
CA PHE A 74 4.79 4.13 13.57
C PHE A 74 5.76 3.36 12.68
N SER A 75 6.68 2.63 13.29
CA SER A 75 7.69 1.87 12.57
C SER A 75 7.15 0.58 11.95
N ASN A 76 6.06 0.05 12.49
CA ASN A 76 5.40 -1.19 12.07
C ASN A 76 4.22 -0.97 11.10
N TRP A 77 4.22 0.13 10.34
CA TRP A 77 3.11 0.54 9.49
C TRP A 77 3.51 0.67 8.02
N LEU A 78 2.64 0.18 7.13
CA LEU A 78 2.71 0.41 5.69
C LEU A 78 1.37 0.93 5.18
N ASP A 79 1.36 2.09 4.52
CA ASP A 79 0.23 2.62 3.76
C ASP A 79 0.37 2.26 2.29
N ILE A 80 -0.64 1.59 1.73
CA ILE A 80 -0.59 0.98 0.40
C ILE A 80 -1.50 1.71 -0.58
N GLY A 81 -0.91 2.27 -1.62
CA GLY A 81 -1.61 2.80 -2.78
C GLY A 81 -1.96 1.72 -3.81
N ALA A 82 -2.93 2.00 -4.66
CA ALA A 82 -3.32 1.11 -5.76
C ALA A 82 -2.58 1.47 -7.05
N ALA A 83 -1.87 0.50 -7.61
CA ALA A 83 -1.28 0.57 -8.95
C ALA A 83 -2.19 -0.07 -10.00
N THR A 84 -2.01 0.33 -11.25
CA THR A 84 -2.68 -0.25 -12.41
C THR A 84 -1.72 -0.53 -13.54
N ARG A 85 -1.92 -1.64 -14.25
CA ARG A 85 -1.24 -1.99 -15.50
C ARG A 85 -2.02 -1.54 -16.76
N PHE A 86 -3.25 -1.07 -16.57
CA PHE A 86 -4.20 -0.84 -17.67
C PHE A 86 -4.24 0.60 -18.17
N GLU A 87 -3.50 1.53 -17.57
CA GLU A 87 -3.41 2.88 -18.12
C GLU A 87 -2.56 2.88 -19.38
N LYS A 88 -3.11 3.50 -20.46
CA LYS A 88 -2.42 3.61 -21.74
C LYS A 88 -1.03 4.20 -21.51
N PRO A 89 0.05 3.60 -22.04
CA PRO A 89 1.37 4.18 -21.94
C PRO A 89 1.33 5.60 -22.54
N GLN A 90 1.69 6.61 -21.77
CA GLN A 90 1.89 7.95 -22.35
C GLN A 90 3.18 7.89 -23.14
N TYR A 91 3.03 7.87 -24.47
CA TYR A 91 4.17 8.08 -25.34
C TYR A 91 4.66 9.52 -25.11
N LYS A 92 5.84 9.71 -24.51
CA LYS A 92 6.55 10.99 -24.61
C LYS A 92 6.76 11.24 -26.10
N LYS A 93 6.06 12.24 -26.67
CA LYS A 93 6.42 12.79 -27.98
C LYS A 93 7.79 13.43 -27.81
N GLU A 94 8.84 12.70 -28.18
CA GLU A 94 10.14 13.34 -28.36
C GLU A 94 9.98 14.42 -29.45
N LYS A 95 10.39 15.66 -29.12
CA LYS A 95 10.48 16.75 -30.11
C LYS A 95 11.25 16.21 -31.31
N ARG A 96 10.66 16.34 -32.50
CA ARG A 96 11.28 15.99 -33.77
C ARG A 96 12.59 16.76 -33.89
N GLU A 97 13.70 16.12 -33.64
CA GLU A 97 14.96 16.56 -34.16
C GLU A 97 15.10 16.09 -35.61
N LYS A 98 15.60 17.00 -36.43
CA LYS A 98 15.58 17.06 -37.88
C LYS A 98 16.10 15.80 -38.61
N PHE A 99 15.34 15.40 -39.59
CA PHE A 99 15.63 14.92 -40.96
C PHE A 99 16.61 13.77 -41.23
N TYR A 100 17.43 13.28 -40.30
CA TYR A 100 18.48 12.29 -40.63
C TYR A 100 18.29 10.88 -40.07
N GLN A 101 17.10 10.53 -39.56
CA GLN A 101 16.86 9.22 -38.94
C GLN A 101 15.70 8.44 -39.57
N ILE A 102 15.54 8.44 -40.89
CA ILE A 102 14.47 7.72 -41.57
C ILE A 102 14.66 6.19 -41.60
N TRP A 103 15.83 5.65 -41.24
CA TRP A 103 16.16 4.23 -41.41
C TRP A 103 16.39 3.41 -40.13
N LYS A 104 16.23 3.94 -38.93
CA LYS A 104 16.22 3.13 -37.72
C LYS A 104 14.79 2.91 -37.24
N LYS A 105 14.24 1.70 -37.46
CA LYS A 105 13.04 1.22 -36.75
C LYS A 105 13.32 1.34 -35.26
N ARG A 106 12.84 2.41 -34.63
CA ARG A 106 12.90 2.56 -33.18
C ARG A 106 12.06 1.44 -32.57
N LYS A 107 12.67 0.51 -31.87
CA LYS A 107 11.98 -0.36 -30.95
C LYS A 107 11.29 0.55 -29.93
N GLN A 108 9.98 0.60 -29.97
CA GLN A 108 9.22 1.22 -28.88
C GLN A 108 9.42 0.38 -27.64
N VAL A 109 10.26 0.87 -26.73
CA VAL A 109 10.38 0.28 -25.41
C VAL A 109 9.08 0.60 -24.69
N LYS A 110 8.24 -0.41 -24.49
CA LYS A 110 7.10 -0.33 -23.59
C LYS A 110 7.66 -0.22 -22.17
N THR A 111 7.87 0.99 -21.71
CA THR A 111 8.12 1.23 -20.29
C THR A 111 6.79 1.02 -19.56
N TYR A 112 6.65 -0.10 -18.91
CA TYR A 112 5.62 -0.31 -17.91
C TYR A 112 5.99 0.51 -16.68
N SER A 113 5.75 1.81 -16.70
CA SER A 113 5.75 2.57 -15.46
C SER A 113 4.48 2.16 -14.72
N GLY A 114 4.61 1.41 -13.64
CA GLY A 114 3.53 1.14 -12.72
C GLY A 114 2.95 2.48 -12.27
N ARG A 115 1.75 2.83 -12.77
CA ARG A 115 1.12 4.09 -12.42
C ARG A 115 0.15 3.86 -11.30
N ALA A 116 0.09 4.84 -10.40
CA ALA A 116 -1.00 4.90 -9.45
C ALA A 116 -2.34 4.89 -10.22
N ALA A 117 -3.29 4.11 -9.77
CA ALA A 117 -4.65 4.16 -10.27
C ALA A 117 -5.25 5.54 -9.97
N SER A 118 -6.04 6.09 -10.89
CA SER A 118 -6.58 7.47 -10.79
C SER A 118 -7.40 7.73 -9.53
N PHE A 119 -8.01 6.69 -8.98
CA PHE A 119 -8.74 6.76 -7.72
C PHE A 119 -7.86 6.64 -6.47
N SER A 120 -6.62 6.12 -6.61
CA SER A 120 -5.77 5.88 -5.45
C SER A 120 -5.39 7.18 -4.76
N ASN A 121 -5.54 7.22 -3.44
CA ASN A 121 -4.87 8.24 -2.66
C ASN A 121 -3.36 8.10 -2.83
N TYR A 122 -2.66 9.22 -2.70
CA TYR A 122 -1.22 9.32 -2.86
C TYR A 122 -0.63 10.27 -1.80
N GLY A 123 0.68 10.19 -1.62
CA GLY A 123 1.42 11.04 -0.70
C GLY A 123 2.91 10.70 -0.79
N LYS A 124 3.75 11.69 -0.65
CA LYS A 124 5.21 11.51 -0.69
C LYS A 124 5.74 10.89 0.59
N THR A 125 5.06 11.17 1.71
CA THR A 125 5.51 10.78 3.05
C THR A 125 4.59 9.76 3.71
N LYS A 126 3.30 9.72 3.34
CA LYS A 126 2.30 8.86 3.98
C LYS A 126 1.84 7.66 3.15
N VAL A 127 2.22 7.56 1.88
CA VAL A 127 2.01 6.35 1.08
C VAL A 127 3.36 5.69 0.85
N ASP A 128 3.51 4.46 1.31
CA ASP A 128 4.81 3.77 1.33
C ASP A 128 5.11 3.08 0.01
N VAL A 129 4.18 2.27 -0.48
CA VAL A 129 4.32 1.52 -1.74
C VAL A 129 2.98 1.44 -2.47
N PHE A 130 3.04 1.19 -3.78
CA PHE A 130 1.89 0.90 -4.60
C PHE A 130 1.89 -0.57 -5.00
N ALA A 131 0.75 -1.23 -4.88
CA ALA A 131 0.56 -2.62 -5.30
C ALA A 131 -0.64 -2.75 -6.25
N PRO A 132 -0.75 -3.84 -7.03
CA PRO A 132 -1.89 -4.04 -7.93
C PRO A 132 -3.23 -3.88 -7.19
N GLY A 133 -4.06 -2.94 -7.64
CA GLY A 133 -5.33 -2.62 -6.99
C GLY A 133 -6.47 -2.32 -7.97
N LYS A 134 -6.25 -2.51 -9.30
CA LYS A 134 -7.29 -2.34 -10.32
C LYS A 134 -7.52 -3.65 -11.06
N GLU A 135 -8.80 -4.00 -11.25
CA GLU A 135 -9.24 -5.23 -11.91
C GLU A 135 -8.67 -6.49 -11.24
N ILE A 136 -8.80 -6.56 -9.92
CA ILE A 136 -8.34 -7.69 -9.11
C ILE A 136 -9.45 -8.74 -9.03
N TYR A 137 -9.22 -9.88 -9.68
CA TYR A 137 -10.10 -11.04 -9.65
C TYR A 137 -9.76 -11.91 -8.44
N SER A 138 -10.73 -12.15 -7.59
CA SER A 138 -10.53 -12.93 -6.35
C SER A 138 -11.84 -13.56 -5.87
N THR A 139 -11.73 -14.38 -4.84
CA THR A 139 -12.84 -15.04 -4.18
C THR A 139 -13.76 -14.04 -3.47
N VAL A 140 -15.05 -14.33 -3.49
CA VAL A 140 -16.09 -13.59 -2.76
C VAL A 140 -16.97 -14.57 -1.99
N PRO A 141 -17.83 -14.10 -1.06
CA PRO A 141 -18.78 -14.97 -0.36
C PRO A 141 -19.61 -15.83 -1.32
N GLN A 142 -20.15 -16.94 -0.81
CA GLN A 142 -20.98 -17.93 -1.53
C GLN A 142 -20.20 -18.77 -2.56
N SER A 143 -18.88 -18.96 -2.35
CA SER A 143 -18.01 -19.77 -3.23
C SER A 143 -17.96 -19.25 -4.67
N ASP A 144 -18.00 -17.94 -4.83
CA ASP A 144 -17.98 -17.27 -6.11
C ASP A 144 -16.70 -16.42 -6.28
N TYR A 145 -16.55 -15.80 -7.45
CA TYR A 145 -15.43 -14.95 -7.80
C TYR A 145 -15.93 -13.64 -8.41
N ALA A 146 -15.28 -12.54 -8.06
CA ALA A 146 -15.60 -11.24 -8.65
C ALA A 146 -14.34 -10.41 -8.87
N THR A 147 -14.47 -9.39 -9.72
CA THR A 147 -13.41 -8.42 -9.99
C THR A 147 -13.71 -7.13 -9.25
N TYR A 148 -12.80 -6.74 -8.37
CA TYR A 148 -12.88 -5.49 -7.62
C TYR A 148 -11.67 -4.59 -7.89
N GLN A 149 -11.81 -3.32 -7.49
CA GLN A 149 -10.71 -2.37 -7.52
C GLN A 149 -10.70 -1.52 -6.25
N GLY A 150 -9.52 -1.07 -5.85
CA GLY A 150 -9.32 -0.24 -4.68
C GLY A 150 -7.96 -0.47 -4.03
N THR A 151 -7.54 0.46 -3.19
CA THR A 151 -6.41 0.28 -2.29
C THR A 151 -6.68 -0.87 -1.30
N SER A 152 -7.96 -1.19 -1.05
CA SER A 152 -8.39 -2.37 -0.30
C SER A 152 -7.99 -3.71 -0.93
N MET A 153 -7.75 -3.76 -2.26
CA MET A 153 -7.24 -4.91 -2.98
C MET A 153 -5.70 -4.89 -3.09
N ALA A 154 -5.10 -3.71 -3.06
CA ALA A 154 -3.65 -3.55 -3.06
C ALA A 154 -3.02 -3.92 -1.70
N ALA A 155 -3.62 -3.52 -0.59
CA ALA A 155 -3.10 -3.79 0.75
C ALA A 155 -2.92 -5.29 1.04
N PRO A 156 -3.88 -6.20 0.77
CA PRO A 156 -3.69 -7.63 1.01
C PRO A 156 -2.61 -8.26 0.13
N MET A 157 -2.28 -7.70 -1.04
CA MET A 157 -1.14 -8.16 -1.84
C MET A 157 0.18 -7.97 -1.06
N VAL A 158 0.37 -6.80 -0.47
CA VAL A 158 1.56 -6.49 0.34
C VAL A 158 1.57 -7.29 1.64
N ALA A 159 0.40 -7.43 2.30
CA ALA A 159 0.27 -8.27 3.48
C ALA A 159 0.65 -9.74 3.19
N GLY A 160 0.23 -10.25 2.03
CA GLY A 160 0.61 -11.59 1.56
C GLY A 160 2.11 -11.73 1.32
N VAL A 161 2.75 -10.72 0.71
CA VAL A 161 4.22 -10.70 0.54
C VAL A 161 4.91 -10.69 1.90
N ALA A 162 4.47 -9.87 2.84
CA ALA A 162 5.03 -9.84 4.20
C ALA A 162 4.89 -11.20 4.93
N ALA A 163 3.72 -11.82 4.82
CA ALA A 163 3.47 -13.14 5.41
C ALA A 163 4.34 -14.23 4.76
N LEU A 164 4.53 -14.17 3.45
CA LEU A 164 5.38 -15.10 2.71
C LEU A 164 6.84 -14.94 3.13
N LEU A 165 7.36 -13.72 3.20
CA LEU A 165 8.71 -13.43 3.68
C LEU A 165 8.91 -13.97 5.11
N LYS A 166 7.94 -13.73 6.01
CA LYS A 166 8.01 -14.24 7.39
C LYS A 166 8.02 -15.78 7.45
N SER A 167 7.30 -16.43 6.54
CA SER A 167 7.26 -17.89 6.45
C SER A 167 8.61 -18.49 6.00
N TYR A 168 9.26 -17.88 4.99
CA TYR A 168 10.56 -18.33 4.50
C TYR A 168 11.73 -17.91 5.41
N PHE A 169 11.60 -16.77 6.08
CA PHE A 169 12.63 -16.19 6.94
C PHE A 169 12.08 -15.91 8.34
N PRO A 170 11.78 -16.96 9.12
CA PRO A 170 11.09 -16.84 10.41
C PRO A 170 11.86 -16.02 11.45
N ASN A 171 13.17 -15.88 11.30
CA ASN A 171 14.03 -15.12 12.22
C ASN A 171 14.00 -13.60 11.96
N LEU A 172 13.53 -13.14 10.79
CA LEU A 172 13.40 -11.72 10.53
C LEU A 172 12.31 -11.09 11.40
N THR A 173 12.59 -9.93 11.94
CA THR A 173 11.58 -9.07 12.57
C THR A 173 10.63 -8.51 11.51
N MET A 174 9.44 -8.09 11.92
CA MET A 174 8.50 -7.45 10.99
C MET A 174 8.99 -6.08 10.50
N MET A 175 9.87 -5.44 11.26
CA MET A 175 10.58 -4.22 10.85
C MET A 175 11.55 -4.48 9.68
N GLU A 176 12.34 -5.56 9.76
CA GLU A 176 13.23 -5.97 8.68
C GLU A 176 12.46 -6.36 7.44
N ILE A 177 11.35 -7.11 7.60
CA ILE A 177 10.45 -7.45 6.49
C ILE A 177 9.86 -6.18 5.83
N ARG A 178 9.43 -5.21 6.65
CA ARG A 178 8.98 -3.90 6.16
C ARG A 178 10.07 -3.21 5.33
N SER A 179 11.30 -3.16 5.83
CA SER A 179 12.42 -2.55 5.11
C SER A 179 12.71 -3.26 3.79
N ILE A 180 12.72 -4.60 3.76
CA ILE A 180 12.89 -5.40 2.54
C ILE A 180 11.81 -5.05 1.50
N ILE A 181 10.55 -4.91 1.93
CA ILE A 181 9.45 -4.54 1.02
C ILE A 181 9.68 -3.14 0.44
N LEU A 182 10.09 -2.17 1.26
CA LEU A 182 10.34 -0.79 0.82
C LEU A 182 11.53 -0.71 -0.14
N ASP A 183 12.63 -1.37 0.19
CA ASP A 183 13.88 -1.34 -0.57
C ASP A 183 13.78 -2.09 -1.91
N SER A 184 12.88 -3.08 -2.00
CA SER A 184 12.62 -3.84 -3.24
C SER A 184 11.57 -3.20 -4.14
N ALA A 185 10.89 -2.13 -3.71
CA ALA A 185 9.91 -1.42 -4.52
C ALA A 185 10.60 -0.63 -5.66
N ILE A 186 10.01 -0.69 -6.86
CA ILE A 186 10.55 -0.06 -8.09
C ILE A 186 9.78 1.23 -8.39
#